data_528218d7c954d7dad8c7ff62c7487ccc
#
_entry.id   528218d7c954d7dad8c7ff62c7487ccc
#
_cell.length_a   1.000
_cell.length_b   1.000
_cell.length_c   1.000
_cell.angle_alpha   90.00
_cell.angle_beta   90.00
_cell.angle_gamma   90.00
#
_symmetry.space_group_name_H-M   'P 1'
#
loop_
_entity.id
_entity.type
_entity.pdbx_description
1 polymer ?
#
loop_
_entity_poly.entity_id
_entity_poly.type
_entity_poly.pdbx_seq_one_letter_code
_entity_poly.pdbx_strand_id
1 'polypeptide(L)'
;MTEAAEGLQYFALAGWSADEMSAALEPTLKLAGAAGMQLGTTCDIVSDTMSMFGIEANQAAKMTDILAYAQANSNTSVEQLGEALKYCGASSNAMGYDLADTAGILGKFADQGLKGSAAGEELRLAV
;
A
#
# COMPACT_ATOMS: atom_id res chain seq x y z
N MET A 1 13.15 18.00 -12.20
CA MET A 1 13.46 16.91 -11.27
C MET A 1 12.81 15.63 -11.78
N THR A 2 13.50 14.51 -11.71
CA THR A 2 12.96 13.24 -12.20
C THR A 2 11.97 12.65 -11.20
N GLU A 3 11.07 11.80 -11.67
CA GLU A 3 10.13 11.07 -10.81
C GLU A 3 10.87 10.24 -9.76
N ALA A 4 11.99 9.61 -10.15
CA ALA A 4 12.80 8.83 -9.21
C ALA A 4 13.32 9.68 -8.07
N ALA A 5 13.76 10.92 -8.34
CA ALA A 5 14.23 11.83 -7.30
C ALA A 5 13.10 12.22 -6.33
N GLU A 6 11.89 12.44 -6.84
CA GLU A 6 10.71 12.71 -6.01
C GLU A 6 10.38 11.52 -5.11
N GLY A 7 10.42 10.31 -5.66
CA GLY A 7 10.18 9.09 -4.90
C GLY A 7 11.18 8.91 -3.78
N LEU A 8 12.45 9.11 -4.06
CA LEU A 8 13.50 9.02 -3.05
C LEU A 8 13.31 10.06 -1.94
N GLN A 9 12.83 11.25 -2.29
CA GLN A 9 12.53 12.30 -1.32
C GLN A 9 11.43 11.86 -0.35
N TYR A 10 10.36 11.25 -0.83
CA TYR A 10 9.30 10.71 0.03
C TYR A 10 9.83 9.65 0.98
N PHE A 11 10.65 8.73 0.50
CA PHE A 11 11.25 7.70 1.35
C PHE A 11 12.22 8.29 2.38
N ALA A 12 12.99 9.29 1.99
CA ALA A 12 13.88 9.99 2.92
C ALA A 12 13.09 10.67 4.06
N LEU A 13 11.94 11.26 3.74
CA LEU A 13 11.06 11.87 4.74
C LEU A 13 10.48 10.82 5.69
N ALA A 14 10.33 9.58 5.23
CA ALA A 14 9.88 8.47 6.07
C ALA A 14 11.01 7.92 6.96
N GLY A 15 12.22 8.44 6.86
CA GLY A 15 13.36 8.05 7.69
C GLY A 15 14.12 6.85 7.18
N TRP A 16 14.00 6.53 5.90
CA TRP A 16 14.64 5.35 5.31
C TRP A 16 16.13 5.61 5.00
N SER A 17 16.95 4.58 5.15
CA SER A 17 18.33 4.60 4.72
C SER A 17 18.44 4.55 3.19
N ALA A 18 19.63 4.86 2.66
CA ALA A 18 19.89 4.79 1.22
C ALA A 18 19.63 3.38 0.67
N ASP A 19 20.03 2.34 1.40
CA ASP A 19 19.81 0.96 0.98
C ASP A 19 18.32 0.60 0.96
N GLU A 20 17.57 1.04 1.96
CA GLU A 20 16.14 0.84 2.02
C GLU A 20 15.42 1.54 0.87
N MET A 21 15.79 2.79 0.60
CA MET A 21 15.24 3.56 -0.52
C MET A 21 15.52 2.87 -1.86
N SER A 22 16.74 2.38 -2.03
CA SER A 22 17.15 1.69 -3.25
C SER A 22 16.36 0.41 -3.47
N ALA A 23 16.15 -0.37 -2.41
CA ALA A 23 15.42 -1.63 -2.49
C ALA A 23 13.93 -1.44 -2.85
N ALA A 24 13.34 -0.35 -2.39
CA ALA A 24 11.91 -0.10 -2.58
C ALA A 24 11.59 0.68 -3.85
N LEU A 25 12.56 1.39 -4.44
CA LEU A 25 12.29 2.32 -5.55
C LEU A 25 11.75 1.61 -6.79
N GLU A 26 12.42 0.56 -7.25
CA GLU A 26 12.00 -0.14 -8.47
C GLU A 26 10.62 -0.78 -8.33
N PRO A 27 10.31 -1.52 -7.25
CA PRO A 27 8.96 -2.03 -7.05
C PRO A 27 7.89 -0.94 -7.01
N THR A 28 8.20 0.20 -6.39
CA THR A 28 7.28 1.33 -6.31
C THR A 28 7.03 1.98 -7.67
N LEU A 29 8.09 2.13 -8.48
CA LEU A 29 7.96 2.61 -9.85
C LEU A 29 7.06 1.70 -10.69
N LYS A 30 7.23 0.40 -10.56
CA LYS A 30 6.39 -0.59 -11.26
C LYS A 30 4.94 -0.50 -10.82
N LEU A 31 4.70 -0.35 -9.51
CA LEU A 31 3.35 -0.20 -8.98
C LEU A 31 2.69 1.08 -9.49
N ALA A 32 3.41 2.19 -9.49
CA ALA A 32 2.90 3.46 -10.01
C ALA A 32 2.47 3.33 -11.47
N GLY A 33 3.29 2.67 -12.29
CA GLY A 33 2.96 2.42 -13.69
C GLY A 33 1.74 1.53 -13.86
N ALA A 34 1.67 0.43 -13.11
CA ALA A 34 0.56 -0.52 -13.18
C ALA A 34 -0.76 0.10 -12.70
N ALA A 35 -0.70 0.95 -11.69
CA ALA A 35 -1.88 1.59 -11.11
C ALA A 35 -2.27 2.90 -11.80
N GLY A 36 -1.46 3.41 -12.71
CA GLY A 36 -1.69 4.71 -13.34
C GLY A 36 -1.60 5.87 -12.36
N MET A 37 -0.73 5.77 -11.36
CA MET A 37 -0.59 6.75 -10.28
C MET A 37 0.70 7.55 -10.42
N GLN A 38 0.71 8.74 -9.85
CA GLN A 38 1.93 9.52 -9.71
C GLN A 38 2.87 8.83 -8.72
N LEU A 39 4.16 8.93 -8.97
CA LEU A 39 5.16 8.25 -8.15
C LEU A 39 5.13 8.73 -6.69
N GLY A 40 4.99 10.04 -6.46
CA GLY A 40 4.92 10.59 -5.10
C GLY A 40 3.80 9.98 -4.27
N THR A 41 2.59 9.92 -4.82
CA THR A 41 1.44 9.32 -4.14
C THR A 41 1.67 7.84 -3.87
N THR A 42 2.26 7.14 -4.84
CA THR A 42 2.56 5.71 -4.70
C THR A 42 3.60 5.48 -3.60
N CYS A 43 4.64 6.29 -3.54
CA CYS A 43 5.65 6.20 -2.48
C CYS A 43 5.05 6.41 -1.09
N ASP A 44 4.12 7.35 -0.97
CA ASP A 44 3.42 7.61 0.28
C ASP A 44 2.64 6.37 0.73
N ILE A 45 1.87 5.77 -0.17
CA ILE A 45 1.11 4.54 0.11
C ILE A 45 2.05 3.39 0.49
N VAL A 46 3.13 3.22 -0.26
CA VAL A 46 4.09 2.15 -0.02
C VAL A 46 4.74 2.30 1.36
N SER A 47 5.25 3.48 1.68
CA SER A 47 5.93 3.71 2.96
C SER A 47 4.97 3.55 4.14
N ASP A 48 3.75 4.09 4.03
CA ASP A 48 2.74 3.96 5.08
C ASP A 48 2.33 2.50 5.30
N THR A 49 2.11 1.77 4.22
CA THR A 49 1.73 0.35 4.28
C THR A 49 2.83 -0.48 4.93
N MET A 50 4.06 -0.23 4.56
CA MET A 50 5.20 -0.94 5.15
C MET A 50 5.31 -0.67 6.65
N SER A 51 5.10 0.58 7.07
CA SER A 51 5.10 0.94 8.49
C SER A 51 3.98 0.25 9.26
N MET A 52 2.77 0.24 8.71
CA MET A 52 1.60 -0.35 9.37
C MET A 52 1.75 -1.86 9.60
N PHE A 53 2.35 -2.57 8.65
CA PHE A 53 2.47 -4.04 8.71
C PHE A 53 3.87 -4.53 9.09
N GLY A 54 4.78 -3.63 9.41
CA GLY A 54 6.14 -4.02 9.78
C GLY A 54 6.91 -4.69 8.66
N ILE A 55 6.66 -4.31 7.41
CA ILE A 55 7.30 -4.88 6.23
C ILE A 55 8.63 -4.19 6.00
N GLU A 56 9.69 -4.97 5.84
CA GLU A 56 11.01 -4.44 5.56
C GLU A 56 11.18 -4.07 4.09
N ALA A 57 12.08 -3.14 3.80
CA ALA A 57 12.29 -2.62 2.45
C ALA A 57 12.69 -3.70 1.44
N ASN A 58 13.41 -4.74 1.88
CA ASN A 58 13.77 -5.87 1.01
C ASN A 58 12.58 -6.73 0.61
N GLN A 59 11.41 -6.52 1.20
CA GLN A 59 10.17 -7.20 0.87
C GLN A 59 9.21 -6.29 0.08
N ALA A 60 9.66 -5.11 -0.35
CA ALA A 60 8.84 -4.16 -1.06
C ALA A 60 8.25 -4.73 -2.36
N ALA A 61 9.01 -5.55 -3.08
CA ALA A 61 8.52 -6.18 -4.31
C ALA A 61 7.31 -7.07 -4.06
N LYS A 62 7.37 -7.89 -3.00
CA LYS A 62 6.25 -8.75 -2.62
C LYS A 62 5.04 -7.93 -2.19
N MET A 63 5.27 -6.87 -1.44
CA MET A 63 4.20 -5.99 -0.95
C MET A 63 3.49 -5.27 -2.11
N THR A 64 4.24 -4.72 -3.04
CA THR A 64 3.67 -4.03 -4.20
C THR A 64 2.91 -5.00 -5.10
N ASP A 65 3.36 -6.25 -5.21
CA ASP A 65 2.65 -7.30 -5.93
C ASP A 65 1.29 -7.60 -5.30
N ILE A 66 1.19 -7.59 -3.98
CA ILE A 66 -0.08 -7.79 -3.26
C ILE A 66 -1.06 -6.67 -3.63
N LEU A 67 -0.62 -5.42 -3.61
CA LEU A 67 -1.46 -4.28 -3.95
C LEU A 67 -1.91 -4.32 -5.41
N ALA A 68 -0.99 -4.63 -6.32
CA ALA A 68 -1.29 -4.75 -7.75
C ALA A 68 -2.27 -5.89 -8.03
N TYR A 69 -2.09 -7.02 -7.35
CA TYR A 69 -2.98 -8.17 -7.48
C TYR A 69 -4.40 -7.82 -7.04
N ALA A 70 -4.54 -7.14 -5.91
CA ALA A 70 -5.85 -6.73 -5.40
C ALA A 70 -6.56 -5.80 -6.39
N GLN A 71 -5.84 -4.84 -6.98
CA GLN A 71 -6.42 -3.97 -8.01
C GLN A 71 -6.84 -4.75 -9.26
N ALA A 72 -6.04 -5.71 -9.70
CA ALA A 72 -6.31 -6.49 -10.89
C ALA A 72 -7.48 -7.46 -10.73
N ASN A 73 -7.75 -7.91 -9.51
CA ASN A 73 -8.71 -8.99 -9.23
C ASN A 73 -9.92 -8.57 -8.41
N SER A 74 -10.08 -7.28 -8.12
CA SER A 74 -11.19 -6.76 -7.32
C SER A 74 -11.64 -5.42 -7.89
N ASN A 75 -12.83 -4.98 -7.50
CA ASN A 75 -13.38 -3.70 -7.93
C ASN A 75 -12.82 -2.53 -7.11
N THR A 76 -11.51 -2.40 -7.08
CA THR A 76 -10.82 -1.34 -6.33
C THR A 76 -9.57 -0.88 -7.09
N SER A 77 -8.93 0.15 -6.59
CA SER A 77 -7.64 0.64 -7.11
C SER A 77 -6.61 0.65 -5.98
N VAL A 78 -5.34 0.73 -6.34
CA VAL A 78 -4.26 0.87 -5.35
C VAL A 78 -4.47 2.12 -4.50
N GLU A 79 -4.92 3.22 -5.09
CA GLU A 79 -5.21 4.45 -4.36
C GLU A 79 -6.31 4.24 -3.33
N GLN A 80 -7.40 3.59 -3.71
CA GLN A 80 -8.51 3.27 -2.79
C GLN A 80 -8.09 2.28 -1.71
N LEU A 81 -7.26 1.30 -2.05
CA LEU A 81 -6.68 0.39 -1.05
C LEU A 81 -5.83 1.16 -0.05
N GLY A 82 -5.02 2.09 -0.52
CA GLY A 82 -4.21 2.95 0.35
C GLY A 82 -5.07 3.76 1.32
N GLU A 83 -6.17 4.33 0.83
CA GLU A 83 -7.12 5.06 1.69
C GLU A 83 -7.75 4.15 2.75
N ALA A 84 -8.18 2.95 2.34
CA ALA A 84 -8.77 1.98 3.25
C ALA A 84 -7.76 1.56 4.34
N LEU A 85 -6.53 1.30 3.95
CA LEU A 85 -5.48 0.86 4.87
C LEU A 85 -5.13 1.89 5.93
N LYS A 86 -5.27 3.18 5.63
CA LYS A 86 -5.07 4.24 6.64
C LYS A 86 -5.99 4.06 7.84
N TYR A 87 -7.19 3.54 7.62
CA TYR A 87 -8.19 3.34 8.69
C TYR A 87 -8.06 1.99 9.38
N CYS A 88 -7.69 0.93 8.67
CA CYS A 88 -7.75 -0.43 9.22
C CYS A 88 -6.40 -1.14 9.31
N GLY A 89 -5.35 -0.63 8.67
CA GLY A 89 -4.08 -1.35 8.56
C GLY A 89 -3.46 -1.71 9.90
N ALA A 90 -3.32 -0.73 10.78
CA ALA A 90 -2.71 -0.95 12.08
C ALA A 90 -3.56 -1.90 12.95
N SER A 91 -4.88 -1.75 12.91
CA SER A 91 -5.79 -2.63 13.66
C SER A 91 -5.75 -4.06 13.15
N SER A 92 -5.75 -4.25 11.83
CA SER A 92 -5.64 -5.57 11.21
C SER A 92 -4.33 -6.26 11.59
N ASN A 93 -3.23 -5.53 11.51
CA ASN A 93 -1.93 -6.06 11.89
C ASN A 93 -1.88 -6.46 13.37
N ALA A 94 -2.44 -5.63 14.23
CA ALA A 94 -2.50 -5.91 15.67
C ALA A 94 -3.31 -7.18 15.99
N MET A 95 -4.29 -7.50 15.17
CA MET A 95 -5.12 -8.70 15.30
C MET A 95 -4.50 -9.94 14.64
N GLY A 96 -3.32 -9.81 14.05
CA GLY A 96 -2.62 -10.93 13.43
C GLY A 96 -2.88 -11.13 11.94
N TYR A 97 -3.59 -10.21 11.30
CA TYR A 97 -3.79 -10.26 9.85
C TYR A 97 -2.62 -9.59 9.15
N ASP A 98 -2.07 -10.23 8.13
CA ASP A 98 -1.03 -9.62 7.30
C ASP A 98 -1.65 -8.75 6.19
N LEU A 99 -0.80 -8.14 5.37
CA LEU A 99 -1.26 -7.30 4.28
C LEU A 99 -2.08 -8.09 3.25
N ALA A 100 -1.66 -9.31 2.93
CA ALA A 100 -2.38 -10.14 1.96
C ALA A 100 -3.80 -10.46 2.44
N ASP A 101 -3.94 -10.81 3.71
CA ASP A 101 -5.25 -11.07 4.32
C ASP A 101 -6.13 -9.81 4.27
N THR A 102 -5.57 -8.68 4.70
CA THR A 102 -6.29 -7.41 4.78
C THR A 102 -6.70 -6.92 3.38
N ALA A 103 -5.79 -6.96 2.42
CA ALA A 103 -6.08 -6.57 1.05
C ALA A 103 -7.14 -7.49 0.41
N GLY A 104 -7.09 -8.78 0.72
CA GLY A 104 -8.10 -9.73 0.25
C GLY A 104 -9.49 -9.41 0.77
N ILE A 105 -9.61 -9.08 2.05
CA ILE A 105 -10.89 -8.68 2.66
C ILE A 105 -11.40 -7.38 2.03
N LEU A 106 -10.52 -6.38 1.90
CA LEU A 106 -10.88 -5.10 1.29
C LEU A 106 -11.30 -5.27 -0.18
N GLY A 107 -10.67 -6.19 -0.89
CA GLY A 107 -11.06 -6.53 -2.26
C GLY A 107 -12.48 -7.11 -2.33
N LYS A 108 -12.84 -7.97 -1.40
CA LYS A 108 -14.19 -8.52 -1.31
C LYS A 108 -15.22 -7.45 -0.97
N PHE A 109 -14.91 -6.52 -0.08
CA PHE A 109 -15.77 -5.37 0.20
C PHE A 109 -15.95 -4.53 -1.07
N ALA A 110 -14.89 -4.30 -1.81
CA ALA A 110 -14.94 -3.51 -3.04
C ALA A 110 -15.83 -4.16 -4.11
N ASP A 111 -15.80 -5.48 -4.20
CA ASP A 111 -16.66 -6.23 -5.12
C ASP A 111 -18.14 -6.07 -4.77
N GLN A 112 -18.45 -5.76 -3.51
CA GLN A 112 -19.79 -5.46 -3.03
C GLN A 112 -20.12 -3.95 -3.08
N GLY A 113 -19.22 -3.14 -3.63
CA GLY A 113 -19.42 -1.71 -3.76
C GLY A 113 -18.87 -0.88 -2.60
N LEU A 114 -18.25 -1.50 -1.59
CA LEU A 114 -17.70 -0.81 -0.44
C LEU A 114 -16.19 -0.72 -0.59
N LYS A 115 -15.66 0.49 -0.81
CA LYS A 115 -14.23 0.70 -1.08
C LYS A 115 -13.74 2.02 -0.52
N GLY A 116 -12.41 2.23 -0.57
CA GLY A 116 -11.77 3.43 -0.05
C GLY A 116 -11.88 3.52 1.47
N SER A 117 -11.99 4.74 1.98
CA SER A 117 -12.06 5.00 3.41
C SER A 117 -13.25 4.30 4.09
N ALA A 118 -14.38 4.20 3.41
CA ALA A 118 -15.57 3.53 3.94
C ALA A 118 -15.30 2.05 4.22
N ALA A 119 -14.60 1.35 3.31
CA ALA A 119 -14.22 -0.04 3.51
C ALA A 119 -13.25 -0.19 4.70
N GLY A 120 -12.30 0.73 4.80
CA GLY A 120 -11.33 0.73 5.90
C GLY A 120 -12.00 0.91 7.25
N GLU A 121 -12.95 1.83 7.34
CA GLU A 121 -13.71 2.06 8.57
C GLU A 121 -14.53 0.83 8.99
N GLU A 122 -15.21 0.20 8.03
CA GLU A 122 -15.99 -1.01 8.30
C GLU A 122 -15.10 -2.14 8.81
N LEU A 123 -13.95 -2.36 8.17
CA LEU A 123 -13.03 -3.41 8.61
C LEU A 123 -12.46 -3.09 10.00
N ARG A 124 -12.11 -1.83 10.25
CA ARG A 124 -11.61 -1.42 11.57
C ARG A 124 -12.61 -1.72 12.68
N LEU A 125 -13.89 -1.52 12.45
CA LEU A 125 -14.94 -1.81 13.41
C LEU A 125 -15.14 -3.31 13.62
N ALA A 126 -14.84 -4.12 12.60
CA ALA A 126 -15.01 -5.57 12.65
C ALA A 126 -13.86 -6.31 13.34
N VAL A 127 -12.66 -5.69 13.39
CA VAL A 127 -11.45 -6.33 13.97
C VAL A 127 -11.02 -5.75 15.33
#